data_1ba35c4b87f0b6519f29b8063f22c768
#
_entry.id   1ba35c4b87f0b6519f29b8063f22c768
#
_cell.length_a   1.000
_cell.length_b   1.000
_cell.length_c   1.000
_cell.angle_alpha   90.00
_cell.angle_beta   90.00
_cell.angle_gamma   90.00
#
_symmetry.space_group_name_H-M   'P 1'
#
loop_
_entity.id
_entity.type
_entity.pdbx_description
1 polymer ?
#
loop_
_entity_poly.entity_id
_entity_poly.type
_entity_poly.pdbx_seq_one_letter_code
_entity_poly.pdbx_strand_id
1 'polypeptide(L)'
;MRIMVDTNVLFSALLFESVNMNIIFNEIAMNHKLVVCSYVIDELQGVTKEKFPAKIAVVEKMLSKMSYELVYTPKIIDESLFEIRDIKDYPILYTAVIEDVDILISGDNDFFDEKLEVEKPLILRPREFRDMFVL
;
A
#
# COMPACT_ATOMS: atom_id res chain seq x y z
N MET A 1 9.01 -10.12 -6.98
CA MET A 1 7.54 -9.91 -7.08
C MET A 1 7.22 -8.43 -7.05
N ARG A 2 6.11 -8.05 -7.65
CA ARG A 2 5.57 -6.70 -7.54
C ARG A 2 4.68 -6.62 -6.30
N ILE A 3 5.03 -5.73 -5.39
CA ILE A 3 4.37 -5.63 -4.08
C ILE A 3 3.82 -4.22 -3.91
N MET A 4 2.50 -4.12 -3.75
CA MET A 4 1.81 -2.86 -3.48
C MET A 4 1.55 -2.71 -1.99
N VAL A 5 1.57 -1.49 -1.50
CA VAL A 5 1.25 -1.16 -0.11
C VAL A 5 0.08 -0.18 -0.05
N ASP A 6 -0.72 -0.27 1.00
CA ASP A 6 -1.79 0.71 1.21
C ASP A 6 -1.25 2.00 1.86
N THR A 7 -2.14 2.99 2.02
CA THR A 7 -1.77 4.29 2.54
C THR A 7 -1.20 4.22 3.95
N ASN A 8 -1.81 3.45 4.83
CA ASN A 8 -1.38 3.37 6.23
C ASN A 8 -0.02 2.70 6.38
N VAL A 9 0.25 1.68 5.58
CA VAL A 9 1.55 1.00 5.57
C VAL A 9 2.63 1.96 5.10
N LEU A 10 2.38 2.68 4.01
CA LEU A 10 3.33 3.67 3.50
C LEU A 10 3.53 4.82 4.48
N PHE A 11 2.45 5.33 5.05
CA PHE A 11 2.49 6.39 6.06
C PHE A 11 3.34 5.98 7.26
N SER A 12 3.15 4.77 7.77
CA SER A 12 3.92 4.25 8.90
C SER A 12 5.41 4.13 8.57
N ALA A 13 5.73 3.69 7.35
CA ALA A 13 7.11 3.56 6.92
C ALA A 13 7.83 4.92 6.81
N LEU A 14 7.10 5.96 6.38
CA LEU A 14 7.70 7.27 6.12
C LEU A 14 7.79 8.15 7.38
N LEU A 15 6.78 8.10 8.26
CA LEU A 15 6.67 9.05 9.37
C LEU A 15 6.97 8.47 10.74
N PHE A 16 6.88 7.17 10.91
CA PHE A 16 7.15 6.53 12.19
C PHE A 16 8.35 5.60 12.06
N GLU A 17 9.34 5.82 12.92
CA GLU A 17 10.50 4.93 12.98
C GLU A 17 10.05 3.59 13.59
N SER A 18 9.81 2.63 12.72
CA SER A 18 9.45 1.27 13.11
C SER A 18 10.51 0.31 12.60
N VAL A 19 11.10 -0.46 13.50
CA VAL A 19 12.07 -1.50 13.15
C VAL A 19 11.41 -2.52 12.20
N ASN A 20 10.17 -2.89 12.49
CA ASN A 20 9.43 -3.86 11.67
C ASN A 20 9.20 -3.34 10.26
N MET A 21 8.78 -2.09 10.10
CA MET A 21 8.57 -1.49 8.78
C MET A 21 9.87 -1.33 8.01
N ASN A 22 10.96 -0.97 8.68
CA ASN A 22 12.27 -0.87 8.04
C ASN A 22 12.72 -2.22 7.49
N ILE A 23 12.52 -3.29 8.25
CA ILE A 23 12.85 -4.65 7.80
C ILE A 23 12.03 -5.02 6.56
N ILE A 24 10.73 -4.76 6.58
CA ILE A 24 9.82 -5.07 5.47
C ILE A 24 10.21 -4.29 4.21
N PHE A 25 10.41 -2.98 4.33
CA PHE A 25 10.74 -2.14 3.16
C PHE A 25 12.13 -2.42 2.62
N ASN A 26 13.08 -2.80 3.48
CA ASN A 26 14.40 -3.25 3.02
C ASN A 26 14.29 -4.55 2.23
N GLU A 27 13.48 -5.51 2.67
CA GLU A 27 13.24 -6.75 1.93
C GLU A 27 12.64 -6.47 0.57
N ILE A 28 11.64 -5.58 0.51
CA ILE A 28 11.03 -5.20 -0.76
C ILE A 28 12.04 -4.54 -1.69
N ALA A 29 12.83 -3.60 -1.16
CA ALA A 29 13.84 -2.88 -1.95
C ALA A 29 14.93 -3.79 -2.53
N MET A 30 15.36 -4.79 -1.77
CA MET A 30 16.46 -5.66 -2.15
C MET A 30 16.03 -6.82 -3.06
N ASN A 31 14.83 -7.36 -2.87
CA ASN A 31 14.44 -8.62 -3.49
C ASN A 31 13.15 -8.55 -4.31
N HIS A 32 12.45 -7.43 -4.28
CA HIS A 32 11.16 -7.27 -4.94
C HIS A 32 11.05 -5.90 -5.60
N LYS A 33 9.89 -5.59 -6.14
CA LYS A 33 9.56 -4.28 -6.71
C LYS A 33 8.44 -3.65 -5.90
N LEU A 34 8.69 -2.48 -5.30
CA LEU A 34 7.65 -1.71 -4.63
C LEU A 34 6.78 -1.03 -5.70
N VAL A 35 5.47 -1.19 -5.56
CA VAL A 35 4.47 -0.54 -6.42
C VAL A 35 3.60 0.36 -5.55
N VAL A 36 3.43 1.61 -5.95
CA VAL A 36 2.58 2.57 -5.24
C VAL A 36 1.60 3.16 -6.24
N CYS A 37 0.31 3.16 -5.91
CA CYS A 37 -0.69 3.73 -6.80
C CYS A 37 -0.94 5.21 -6.50
N SER A 38 -1.39 5.94 -7.52
CA SER A 38 -1.64 7.38 -7.41
C SER A 38 -2.67 7.72 -6.32
N TYR A 39 -3.68 6.87 -6.14
CA TYR A 39 -4.67 7.05 -5.08
C TYR A 39 -4.02 7.07 -3.69
N VAL A 40 -3.06 6.16 -3.45
CA VAL A 40 -2.33 6.09 -2.18
C VAL A 40 -1.47 7.35 -1.98
N ILE A 41 -0.81 7.82 -3.02
CA ILE A 41 -0.02 9.06 -2.94
C ILE A 41 -0.91 10.25 -2.56
N ASP A 42 -2.05 10.39 -3.22
CA ASP A 42 -2.99 11.48 -2.96
C ASP A 42 -3.54 11.41 -1.53
N GLU A 43 -3.90 10.21 -1.08
CA GLU A 43 -4.39 9.98 0.27
C GLU A 43 -3.32 10.27 1.33
N LEU A 44 -2.10 9.84 1.09
CA LEU A 44 -0.96 10.10 1.97
C LEU A 44 -0.69 11.60 2.10
N GLN A 45 -0.67 12.32 1.00
CA GLN A 45 -0.47 13.77 1.00
C GLN A 45 -1.62 14.49 1.71
N GLY A 46 -2.85 14.07 1.48
CA GLY A 46 -4.03 14.64 2.11
C GLY A 46 -4.03 14.46 3.63
N VAL A 47 -3.74 13.26 4.11
CA VAL A 47 -3.68 12.95 5.55
C VAL A 47 -2.53 13.72 6.20
N THR A 48 -1.38 13.78 5.55
CA THR A 48 -0.22 14.52 6.08
C THR A 48 -0.53 16.00 6.21
N LYS A 49 -1.15 16.59 5.18
CA LYS A 49 -1.54 18.00 5.19
C LYS A 49 -2.55 18.33 6.30
N GLU A 50 -3.50 17.42 6.51
CA GLU A 50 -4.56 17.62 7.50
C GLU A 50 -4.06 17.41 8.93
N LYS A 51 -3.35 16.33 9.19
CA LYS A 51 -2.98 15.90 10.54
C LYS A 51 -1.56 16.25 10.96
N PHE A 52 -0.64 16.32 10.01
CA PHE A 52 0.78 16.55 10.27
C PHE A 52 1.37 17.55 9.26
N PRO A 53 0.83 18.78 9.18
CA PRO A 53 1.26 19.73 8.15
C PRO A 53 2.76 20.07 8.20
N ALA A 54 3.38 19.99 9.37
CA ALA A 54 4.82 20.21 9.52
C ALA A 54 5.66 19.10 8.89
N LYS A 55 5.05 17.96 8.55
CA LYS A 55 5.74 16.80 7.96
C LYS A 55 5.63 16.71 6.43
N ILE A 56 4.90 17.63 5.79
CA ILE A 56 4.70 17.61 4.33
C ILE A 56 6.02 17.57 3.59
N ALA A 57 6.95 18.46 3.93
CA ALA A 57 8.26 18.53 3.28
C ALA A 57 9.07 17.23 3.48
N VAL A 58 8.98 16.63 4.66
CA VAL A 58 9.64 15.36 4.97
C VAL A 58 9.07 14.23 4.12
N VAL A 59 7.75 14.14 4.03
CA VAL A 59 7.06 13.10 3.23
C VAL A 59 7.43 13.24 1.75
N GLU A 60 7.37 14.44 1.20
CA GLU A 60 7.73 14.67 -0.20
C GLU A 60 9.18 14.32 -0.50
N LYS A 61 10.10 14.69 0.41
CA LYS A 61 11.50 14.35 0.27
C LYS A 61 11.73 12.84 0.30
N MET A 62 11.09 12.13 1.21
CA MET A 62 11.22 10.69 1.33
C MET A 62 10.66 9.97 0.11
N LEU A 63 9.48 10.41 -0.38
CA LEU A 63 8.90 9.87 -1.60
C LEU A 63 9.81 10.07 -2.82
N SER A 64 10.47 11.22 -2.90
CA SER A 64 11.39 11.50 -4.01
C SER A 64 12.64 10.63 -3.99
N LYS A 65 13.03 10.13 -2.82
CA LYS A 65 14.21 9.27 -2.65
C LYS A 65 13.92 7.78 -2.74
N MET A 66 12.67 7.38 -2.51
CA MET A 66 12.29 5.96 -2.60
C MET A 66 12.29 5.48 -4.03
N SER A 67 12.74 4.24 -4.21
CA SER A 67 12.62 3.56 -5.50
C SER A 67 11.29 2.80 -5.53
N TYR A 68 10.37 3.22 -6.39
CA TYR A 68 9.10 2.53 -6.58
C TYR A 68 8.56 2.74 -7.99
N GLU A 69 7.71 1.82 -8.40
CA GLU A 69 6.93 1.94 -9.63
C GLU A 69 5.63 2.66 -9.29
N LEU A 70 5.40 3.83 -9.90
CA LEU A 70 4.13 4.54 -9.75
C LEU A 70 3.14 3.99 -10.78
N VAL A 71 1.98 3.54 -10.31
CA VAL A 71 0.88 3.12 -11.18
C VAL A 71 -0.31 4.03 -10.93
N TYR A 72 -1.06 4.32 -11.99
CA TYR A 72 -2.19 5.25 -11.88
C TYR A 72 -3.48 4.49 -11.66
N THR A 73 -4.19 4.85 -10.57
CA THR A 73 -5.52 4.33 -10.31
C THR A 73 -6.45 4.77 -11.44
N PRO A 74 -7.19 3.85 -12.08
CA PRO A 74 -8.13 4.21 -13.13
C PRO A 74 -9.17 5.22 -12.65
N LYS A 75 -9.54 6.18 -13.49
CA LYS A 75 -10.56 7.18 -13.16
C LYS A 75 -11.96 6.58 -13.09
N ILE A 76 -12.21 5.58 -13.92
CA ILE A 76 -13.48 4.84 -13.94
C ILE A 76 -13.21 3.49 -13.32
N ILE A 77 -13.91 3.20 -12.23
CA ILE A 77 -13.72 2.00 -11.44
C ILE A 77 -14.96 1.12 -11.58
N ASP A 78 -14.76 -0.16 -11.92
CA ASP A 78 -15.82 -1.16 -11.93
C ASP A 78 -16.00 -1.70 -10.51
N GLU A 79 -17.07 -1.27 -9.85
CA GLU A 79 -17.34 -1.66 -8.46
C GLU A 79 -17.95 -3.07 -8.31
N SER A 80 -18.08 -3.81 -9.41
CA SER A 80 -18.65 -5.15 -9.39
C SER A 80 -17.62 -6.29 -9.24
N LEU A 81 -16.33 -6.00 -9.25
CA LEU A 81 -15.29 -7.04 -9.25
C LEU A 81 -15.17 -7.77 -7.91
N PHE A 82 -15.40 -7.07 -6.81
CA PHE A 82 -15.34 -7.65 -5.48
C PHE A 82 -16.14 -6.80 -4.50
N GLU A 83 -16.46 -7.35 -3.34
CA GLU A 83 -17.05 -6.61 -2.22
C GLU A 83 -15.97 -6.26 -1.21
N ILE A 84 -15.95 -5.00 -0.76
CA ILE A 84 -15.11 -4.56 0.33
C ILE A 84 -15.93 -3.71 1.28
N ARG A 85 -15.67 -3.84 2.58
CA ARG A 85 -16.49 -3.22 3.62
C ARG A 85 -16.47 -1.70 3.56
N ASP A 86 -15.27 -1.11 3.37
CA ASP A 86 -15.13 0.34 3.22
C ASP A 86 -14.84 0.67 1.75
N ILE A 87 -15.75 1.42 1.13
CA ILE A 87 -15.63 1.83 -0.27
C ILE A 87 -14.36 2.65 -0.54
N LYS A 88 -13.79 3.31 0.47
CA LYS A 88 -12.55 4.07 0.33
C LYS A 88 -11.35 3.19 0.03
N ASP A 89 -11.41 1.91 0.41
CA ASP A 89 -10.35 0.94 0.15
C ASP A 89 -10.46 0.30 -1.24
N TYR A 90 -11.62 0.44 -1.88
CA TYR A 90 -11.88 -0.15 -3.18
C TYR A 90 -10.85 0.29 -4.25
N PRO A 91 -10.53 1.59 -4.40
CA PRO A 91 -9.58 2.02 -5.42
C PRO A 91 -8.19 1.40 -5.27
N ILE A 92 -7.74 1.16 -4.04
CA ILE A 92 -6.43 0.56 -3.76
C ILE A 92 -6.40 -0.88 -4.28
N LEU A 93 -7.35 -1.70 -3.85
CA LEU A 93 -7.41 -3.09 -4.29
C LEU A 93 -7.73 -3.21 -5.77
N TYR A 94 -8.61 -2.35 -6.29
CA TYR A 94 -8.92 -2.31 -7.71
C TYR A 94 -7.67 -2.07 -8.55
N THR A 95 -6.84 -1.09 -8.17
CA THR A 95 -5.58 -0.81 -8.87
C THR A 95 -4.65 -2.01 -8.79
N ALA A 96 -4.56 -2.66 -7.64
CA ALA A 96 -3.74 -3.85 -7.46
C ALA A 96 -4.18 -5.00 -8.39
N VAL A 97 -5.48 -5.19 -8.54
CA VAL A 97 -6.04 -6.22 -9.45
C VAL A 97 -5.74 -5.88 -10.91
N ILE A 98 -6.03 -4.65 -11.33
CA ILE A 98 -5.81 -4.21 -12.72
C ILE A 98 -4.33 -4.26 -13.10
N GLU A 99 -3.44 -3.88 -12.18
CA GLU A 99 -1.99 -3.90 -12.40
C GLU A 99 -1.38 -5.29 -12.22
N ASP A 100 -2.18 -6.26 -11.82
CA ASP A 100 -1.77 -7.65 -11.65
C ASP A 100 -0.56 -7.79 -10.70
N VAL A 101 -0.57 -7.03 -9.60
CA VAL A 101 0.50 -7.13 -8.60
C VAL A 101 0.40 -8.46 -7.85
N ASP A 102 1.52 -8.93 -7.34
CA ASP A 102 1.58 -10.24 -6.68
C ASP A 102 1.06 -10.18 -5.25
N ILE A 103 1.39 -9.12 -4.53
CA ILE A 103 1.06 -8.97 -3.11
C ILE A 103 0.57 -7.54 -2.84
N LEU A 104 -0.47 -7.43 -2.01
CA LEU A 104 -0.88 -6.16 -1.39
C LEU A 104 -0.66 -6.28 0.12
N ILE A 105 0.14 -5.38 0.69
CA ILE A 105 0.37 -5.33 2.14
C ILE A 105 -0.54 -4.27 2.74
N SER A 106 -1.37 -4.67 3.69
CA SER A 106 -2.27 -3.79 4.42
C SER A 106 -2.45 -4.24 5.85
N GLY A 107 -2.60 -3.28 6.76
CA GLY A 107 -3.00 -3.56 8.14
C GLY A 107 -4.50 -3.35 8.39
N ASP A 108 -5.25 -2.95 7.38
CA ASP A 108 -6.68 -2.63 7.52
C ASP A 108 -7.53 -3.90 7.47
N ASN A 109 -8.37 -4.09 8.52
CA ASN A 109 -9.24 -5.24 8.62
C ASN A 109 -10.22 -5.39 7.44
N ASP A 110 -10.55 -4.32 6.74
CA ASP A 110 -11.46 -4.37 5.61
C ASP A 110 -10.92 -5.22 4.46
N PHE A 111 -9.60 -5.34 4.32
CA PHE A 111 -8.97 -6.21 3.33
C PHE A 111 -8.97 -7.69 3.73
N PHE A 112 -9.34 -8.00 4.97
CA PHE A 112 -9.34 -9.36 5.52
C PHE A 112 -10.74 -9.83 5.91
N ASP A 113 -11.77 -9.16 5.42
CA ASP A 113 -13.17 -9.55 5.61
C ASP A 113 -13.45 -10.84 4.83
N GLU A 114 -14.22 -11.76 5.44
CA GLU A 114 -14.59 -13.04 4.82
C GLU A 114 -15.35 -12.89 3.50
N LYS A 115 -16.05 -11.77 3.31
CA LYS A 115 -16.80 -11.49 2.09
C LYS A 115 -15.93 -11.06 0.93
N LEU A 116 -14.68 -10.67 1.20
CA LEU A 116 -13.76 -10.27 0.15
C LEU A 116 -13.18 -11.50 -0.53
N GLU A 117 -13.52 -11.69 -1.80
CA GLU A 117 -13.05 -12.79 -2.62
C GLU A 117 -12.23 -12.25 -3.78
N VAL A 118 -10.91 -12.36 -3.67
CA VAL A 118 -9.98 -11.96 -4.72
C VAL A 118 -8.86 -13.00 -4.79
N GLU A 119 -8.67 -13.59 -5.97
CA GLU A 119 -7.63 -14.60 -6.16
C GLU A 119 -6.22 -13.99 -6.15
N LYS A 120 -6.07 -12.81 -6.75
CA LYS A 120 -4.83 -12.07 -6.83
C LYS A 120 -5.12 -10.57 -6.77
N PRO A 121 -4.35 -9.78 -5.99
CA PRO A 121 -3.13 -10.14 -5.28
C PRO A 121 -3.38 -11.00 -4.03
N LEU A 122 -2.32 -11.63 -3.53
CA LEU A 122 -2.31 -12.16 -2.18
C LEU A 122 -2.27 -10.98 -1.21
N ILE A 123 -3.21 -10.91 -0.29
CA ILE A 123 -3.30 -9.80 0.66
C ILE A 123 -2.69 -10.26 1.99
N LEU A 124 -1.67 -9.54 2.44
CA LEU A 124 -0.93 -9.88 3.66
C LEU A 124 -0.88 -8.70 4.60
N ARG A 125 -0.96 -8.98 5.89
CA ARG A 125 -0.60 -7.99 6.91
C ARG A 125 0.93 -7.81 6.92
N PRO A 126 1.44 -6.67 7.37
CA PRO A 126 2.89 -6.46 7.46
C PRO A 126 3.62 -7.60 8.17
N ARG A 127 3.08 -8.07 9.29
CA ARG A 127 3.66 -9.18 10.05
C ARG A 127 3.67 -10.48 9.25
N GLU A 128 2.60 -10.77 8.54
CA GLU A 128 2.52 -11.97 7.70
C GLU A 128 3.54 -11.93 6.57
N PHE A 129 3.70 -10.78 5.94
CA PHE A 129 4.73 -10.60 4.91
C PHE A 129 6.13 -10.84 5.49
N ARG A 130 6.40 -10.26 6.65
CA ARG A 130 7.68 -10.44 7.33
C ARG A 130 7.94 -11.91 7.63
N ASP A 131 6.96 -12.61 8.19
CA ASP A 131 7.11 -14.03 8.55
C ASP A 131 7.32 -14.93 7.32
N MET A 132 6.74 -14.58 6.18
CA MET A 132 6.84 -15.38 4.95
C MET A 132 8.12 -15.12 4.16
N PHE A 133 8.60 -13.88 4.12
CA PHE A 133 9.65 -13.48 3.19
C PHE A 133 10.95 -13.02 3.82
N VAL A 134 10.95 -12.64 5.07
CA VAL A 134 12.17 -12.22 5.77
C VAL A 134 12.72 -13.37 6.59
N LEU A 135 13.95 -13.75 6.30
CA LEU A 135 14.63 -14.85 6.97
C LEU A 135 15.26 -14.41 8.32
#